data_25e04c1e01df4dc75304cdefa52cfe5b
#
_entry.id   25e04c1e01df4dc75304cdefa52cfe5b
#
_cell.length_a   1.000
_cell.length_b   1.000
_cell.length_c   1.000
_cell.angle_alpha   90.00
_cell.angle_beta   90.00
_cell.angle_gamma   90.00
#
_symmetry.space_group_name_H-M   'P 1'
#
loop_
_entity.id
_entity.type
_entity.pdbx_description
1 polymer ?
#
loop_
_entity_poly.entity_id
_entity_poly.type
_entity_poly.pdbx_seq_one_letter_code
_entity_poly.pdbx_strand_id
1 'polypeptide(L)'
;MIRKLKKYRPTKFMAKTSHYDGYAADVVVAFIEQLKHTKGEFYKQPFELIDWQEQIIRDIFGILKPDGYRQFTTAYIEVPKKCGKSELAAAVALYMLCADGEQRAEVYGCAADRDQASLVFDVACDMVRLCPAREKRCDIRPSKKSIEFGLTNSRYKALSADVAGKSGVNVSALIFDELWVQKDKKFFEMMTVGTSDARRNPLHFIITTAGNDTNSICYELHQKAVDILEGRKADPTFYPVIYGAAPEEDWTDPKVWKKANPSLGITIGIDKVEAACESAKQNPREENAFRQLRLNQWVKQSVRWMPMDKWDACAFPVDEKSLEGRVCYGGLDLSSTTDVTAFVLMFPPEDENDKFCVLPYFWVPEDTMDVRVGRDHVPYDIWQKQGYLMTTEGNVVHYGFIEKYIEGLGERFNIREIAFDRWGAVQMVQNLEEMGFTVIPFGQGFKDMSPPTKELMKLTLEKRIAHGGHPVLRWMMDNIFIRTDPAGNIKADKEKSTEKIDGAVATIMALDRAIRCGNDNGASVYDTRGILFI
;
A
#
# COMPACT_ATOMS: atom_id res chain seq x y z
N MET A 1 8.95 22.48 26.27
CA MET A 1 9.89 23.49 25.73
C MET A 1 9.98 23.26 24.23
N ILE A 2 9.51 24.23 23.42
CA ILE A 2 9.51 24.16 21.96
C ILE A 2 10.96 24.08 21.48
N ARG A 3 11.27 23.12 20.61
CA ARG A 3 12.60 23.01 20.01
C ARG A 3 12.69 23.99 18.85
N LYS A 4 13.27 25.17 19.08
CA LYS A 4 13.60 26.10 17.99
C LYS A 4 14.92 25.71 17.32
N LEU A 5 15.02 26.00 16.04
CA LEU A 5 16.23 25.78 15.26
C LEU A 5 17.35 26.71 15.79
N LYS A 6 18.38 26.12 16.39
CA LYS A 6 19.48 26.90 17.02
C LYS A 6 20.39 27.54 15.98
N LYS A 7 20.61 26.91 14.85
CA LYS A 7 21.46 27.36 13.76
C LYS A 7 21.03 26.68 12.47
N TYR A 8 20.57 27.47 11.52
CA TYR A 8 20.25 26.97 10.18
C TYR A 8 21.51 26.58 9.40
N ARG A 9 21.40 25.50 8.65
CA ARG A 9 22.39 25.09 7.63
C ARG A 9 21.61 24.63 6.41
N PRO A 10 21.95 25.14 5.20
CA PRO A 10 21.31 24.67 3.97
C PRO A 10 21.42 23.17 3.81
N THR A 11 20.37 22.58 3.24
CA THR A 11 20.37 21.14 2.91
C THR A 11 21.51 20.78 1.96
N LYS A 12 22.00 19.55 2.05
CA LYS A 12 23.01 18.99 1.10
C LYS A 12 22.53 18.95 -0.36
N PHE A 13 21.21 19.09 -0.58
CA PHE A 13 20.59 19.10 -1.91
C PHE A 13 20.56 20.47 -2.58
N MET A 14 21.09 21.50 -1.95
CA MET A 14 21.30 22.80 -2.58
C MET A 14 22.28 22.64 -3.77
N ALA A 15 21.84 23.02 -4.97
CA ALA A 15 22.67 22.97 -6.16
C ALA A 15 23.82 23.98 -6.06
N LYS A 16 24.95 23.66 -6.69
CA LYS A 16 26.14 24.54 -6.69
C LYS A 16 25.87 25.93 -7.30
N THR A 17 24.88 26.03 -8.18
CA THR A 17 24.47 27.27 -8.83
C THR A 17 23.47 28.07 -8.00
N SER A 18 22.86 27.47 -6.98
CA SER A 18 21.89 28.10 -6.10
C SER A 18 22.58 28.75 -4.88
N HIS A 19 21.91 29.68 -4.25
CA HIS A 19 22.37 30.33 -3.02
C HIS A 19 21.26 30.37 -1.99
N TYR A 20 21.62 30.53 -0.73
CA TYR A 20 20.65 30.75 0.35
C TYR A 20 20.43 32.25 0.58
N ASP A 21 19.18 32.68 0.43
CA ASP A 21 18.71 34.01 0.77
C ASP A 21 18.01 33.96 2.14
N GLY A 22 18.69 34.43 3.17
CA GLY A 22 18.17 34.46 4.53
C GLY A 22 16.96 35.37 4.68
N TYR A 23 16.92 36.50 3.95
CA TYR A 23 15.78 37.42 4.00
C TYR A 23 14.51 36.78 3.42
N ALA A 24 14.61 36.13 2.26
CA ALA A 24 13.49 35.40 1.67
C ALA A 24 12.94 34.34 2.63
N ALA A 25 13.83 33.57 3.28
CA ALA A 25 13.45 32.58 4.28
C ALA A 25 12.77 33.22 5.51
N ASP A 26 13.35 34.29 6.04
CA ASP A 26 12.84 34.99 7.25
C ASP A 26 11.44 35.56 7.00
N VAL A 27 11.14 36.06 5.82
CA VAL A 27 9.79 36.52 5.43
C VAL A 27 8.76 35.40 5.55
N VAL A 28 9.08 34.21 5.12
CA VAL A 28 8.16 33.07 5.19
C VAL A 28 7.98 32.57 6.61
N VAL A 29 9.08 32.46 7.37
CA VAL A 29 9.04 32.12 8.80
C VAL A 29 8.18 33.11 9.57
N ALA A 30 8.45 34.41 9.41
CA ALA A 30 7.67 35.44 10.06
C ALA A 30 6.19 35.44 9.65
N PHE A 31 5.88 35.15 8.39
CA PHE A 31 4.49 35.02 7.94
C PHE A 31 3.79 33.88 8.67
N ILE A 32 4.43 32.71 8.76
CA ILE A 32 3.86 31.52 9.40
C ILE A 32 3.71 31.76 10.91
N GLU A 33 4.69 32.33 11.57
CA GLU A 33 4.65 32.58 13.01
C GLU A 33 3.65 33.68 13.43
N GLN A 34 3.11 34.46 12.48
CA GLN A 34 1.95 35.32 12.71
C GLN A 34 0.61 34.58 12.73
N LEU A 35 0.56 33.35 12.21
CA LEU A 35 -0.62 32.52 12.31
C LEU A 35 -0.79 31.99 13.73
N LYS A 36 -1.95 31.41 14.00
CA LYS A 36 -2.25 30.78 15.29
C LYS A 36 -2.65 29.34 15.14
N HIS A 37 -2.29 28.54 16.12
CA HIS A 37 -2.80 27.19 16.23
C HIS A 37 -4.32 27.15 16.34
N THR A 38 -4.94 26.19 15.65
CA THR A 38 -6.40 26.12 15.50
C THR A 38 -7.06 25.10 16.43
N LYS A 39 -6.28 24.20 17.08
CA LYS A 39 -6.82 23.06 17.84
C LYS A 39 -5.97 22.71 19.06
N GLY A 40 -6.60 21.99 19.99
CA GLY A 40 -5.93 21.37 21.12
C GLY A 40 -5.41 22.34 22.17
N GLU A 41 -4.38 21.93 22.88
CA GLU A 41 -3.75 22.71 23.96
C GLU A 41 -3.05 24.00 23.48
N PHE A 42 -2.68 24.05 22.20
CA PHE A 42 -2.06 25.21 21.56
C PHE A 42 -3.09 26.19 20.96
N TYR A 43 -4.38 25.94 21.09
CA TYR A 43 -5.43 26.79 20.48
C TYR A 43 -5.23 28.26 20.77
N LYS A 44 -5.21 29.08 19.72
CA LYS A 44 -4.95 30.54 19.73
C LYS A 44 -3.52 30.96 20.10
N GLN A 45 -2.62 30.07 20.43
CA GLN A 45 -1.21 30.40 20.60
C GLN A 45 -0.56 30.70 19.24
N PRO A 46 0.50 31.51 19.16
CA PRO A 46 1.26 31.70 17.93
C PRO A 46 1.75 30.37 17.37
N PHE A 47 1.71 30.22 16.04
CA PHE A 47 2.23 29.04 15.37
C PHE A 47 3.75 29.11 15.28
N GLU A 48 4.42 28.84 16.40
CA GLU A 48 5.87 28.80 16.42
C GLU A 48 6.39 27.54 15.70
N LEU A 49 7.20 27.74 14.65
CA LEU A 49 7.84 26.66 13.94
C LEU A 49 8.84 25.94 14.85
N ILE A 50 8.74 24.62 14.94
CA ILE A 50 9.73 23.78 15.61
C ILE A 50 10.90 23.49 14.65
N ASP A 51 12.03 23.02 15.18
CA ASP A 51 13.31 22.88 14.48
C ASP A 51 13.22 22.26 13.08
N TRP A 52 12.57 21.10 12.94
CA TRP A 52 12.45 20.42 11.66
C TRP A 52 11.52 21.15 10.67
N GLN A 53 10.46 21.80 11.17
CA GLN A 53 9.54 22.59 10.34
C GLN A 53 10.23 23.83 9.81
N GLU A 54 10.95 24.55 10.69
CA GLU A 54 11.71 25.74 10.31
C GLU A 54 12.80 25.40 9.29
N GLN A 55 13.52 24.27 9.47
CA GLN A 55 14.52 23.80 8.52
C GLN A 55 13.91 23.61 7.12
N ILE A 56 12.77 22.92 7.03
CA ILE A 56 12.07 22.66 5.75
C ILE A 56 11.62 23.98 5.09
N ILE A 57 11.03 24.87 5.85
CA ILE A 57 10.57 26.16 5.32
C ILE A 57 11.75 26.99 4.81
N ARG A 58 12.86 27.05 5.56
CA ARG A 58 14.05 27.79 5.15
C ARG A 58 14.70 27.18 3.91
N ASP A 59 14.76 25.86 3.80
CA ASP A 59 15.30 25.18 2.63
C ASP A 59 14.45 25.44 1.38
N ILE A 60 13.13 25.26 1.46
CA ILE A 60 12.24 25.41 0.31
C ILE A 60 12.18 26.86 -0.18
N PHE A 61 12.06 27.82 0.71
CA PHE A 61 11.79 29.22 0.35
C PHE A 61 13.03 30.10 0.34
N GLY A 62 14.10 29.69 1.00
CA GLY A 62 15.34 30.47 1.06
C GLY A 62 16.41 30.01 0.08
N ILE A 63 16.35 28.79 -0.47
CA ILE A 63 17.32 28.35 -1.47
C ILE A 63 16.83 28.73 -2.85
N LEU A 64 17.48 29.71 -3.46
CA LEU A 64 17.11 30.33 -4.72
C LEU A 64 18.12 30.03 -5.81
N LYS A 65 17.62 29.92 -7.04
CA LYS A 65 18.41 29.89 -8.27
C LYS A 65 18.93 31.30 -8.59
N PRO A 66 19.90 31.45 -9.53
CA PRO A 66 20.40 32.77 -9.95
C PRO A 66 19.33 33.71 -10.51
N ASP A 67 18.23 33.18 -11.01
CA ASP A 67 17.07 33.94 -11.51
C ASP A 67 16.14 34.45 -10.40
N GLY A 68 16.45 34.16 -9.13
CA GLY A 68 15.69 34.59 -7.96
C GLY A 68 14.47 33.70 -7.63
N TYR A 69 14.21 32.63 -8.40
CA TYR A 69 13.13 31.70 -8.13
C TYR A 69 13.60 30.52 -7.27
N ARG A 70 12.65 29.87 -6.58
CA ARG A 70 12.95 28.70 -5.72
C ARG A 70 13.69 27.62 -6.51
N GLN A 71 14.68 27.01 -5.90
CA GLN A 71 15.32 25.82 -6.46
C GLN A 71 14.33 24.64 -6.44
N PHE A 72 13.65 24.46 -5.31
CA PHE A 72 12.76 23.31 -5.11
C PHE A 72 11.34 23.64 -5.57
N THR A 73 10.86 22.91 -6.57
CA THR A 73 9.49 22.99 -7.08
C THR A 73 8.62 21.86 -6.55
N THR A 74 9.22 20.79 -6.03
CA THR A 74 8.53 19.67 -5.38
C THR A 74 9.17 19.40 -4.03
N ALA A 75 8.40 19.42 -2.96
CA ALA A 75 8.80 19.00 -1.63
C ALA A 75 8.01 17.75 -1.22
N TYR A 76 8.72 16.66 -0.93
CA TYR A 76 8.16 15.41 -0.41
C TYR A 76 8.58 15.24 1.05
N ILE A 77 7.61 15.31 1.95
CA ILE A 77 7.81 15.30 3.39
C ILE A 77 7.03 14.13 3.98
N GLU A 78 7.75 13.10 4.42
CA GLU A 78 7.17 11.90 5.01
C GLU A 78 7.51 11.84 6.49
N VAL A 79 6.49 11.96 7.34
CA VAL A 79 6.64 12.02 8.80
C VAL A 79 5.51 11.28 9.50
N PRO A 80 5.70 10.78 10.72
CA PRO A 80 4.68 10.06 11.49
C PRO A 80 3.39 10.84 11.70
N LYS A 81 2.34 10.15 12.10
CA LYS A 81 1.07 10.77 12.48
C LYS A 81 1.23 11.62 13.75
N LYS A 82 0.52 12.75 13.80
CA LYS A 82 0.54 13.73 14.91
C LYS A 82 1.80 14.58 15.03
N CYS A 83 2.55 14.74 13.93
CA CYS A 83 3.69 15.68 13.86
C CYS A 83 3.31 17.13 13.53
N GLY A 84 2.02 17.47 13.41
CA GLY A 84 1.59 18.83 13.05
C GLY A 84 1.55 19.09 11.54
N LYS A 85 1.45 18.04 10.71
CA LYS A 85 1.45 18.10 9.24
C LYS A 85 0.41 19.06 8.67
N SER A 86 -0.86 18.87 9.02
CA SER A 86 -1.98 19.61 8.41
C SER A 86 -1.95 21.10 8.75
N GLU A 87 -1.48 21.50 9.94
CA GLU A 87 -1.30 22.91 10.28
C GLU A 87 -0.15 23.52 9.48
N LEU A 88 0.98 22.82 9.31
CA LEU A 88 2.08 23.27 8.46
C LEU A 88 1.64 23.39 6.99
N ALA A 89 0.91 22.40 6.49
CA ALA A 89 0.36 22.40 5.12
C ALA A 89 -0.59 23.60 4.88
N ALA A 90 -1.48 23.89 5.85
CA ALA A 90 -2.37 25.04 5.79
C ALA A 90 -1.61 26.38 5.83
N ALA A 91 -0.57 26.47 6.67
CA ALA A 91 0.27 27.65 6.74
C ALA A 91 1.02 27.93 5.43
N VAL A 92 1.57 26.88 4.80
CA VAL A 92 2.20 26.98 3.46
C VAL A 92 1.18 27.37 2.41
N ALA A 93 -0.03 26.79 2.42
CA ALA A 93 -1.10 27.17 1.50
C ALA A 93 -1.46 28.66 1.61
N LEU A 94 -1.57 29.16 2.84
CA LEU A 94 -1.87 30.57 3.09
C LEU A 94 -0.72 31.50 2.68
N TYR A 95 0.54 31.09 2.86
CA TYR A 95 1.68 31.84 2.35
C TYR A 95 1.63 31.96 0.82
N MET A 96 1.47 30.82 0.13
CA MET A 96 1.36 30.78 -1.33
C MET A 96 0.17 31.59 -1.87
N LEU A 97 -0.93 31.65 -1.11
CA LEU A 97 -2.11 32.43 -1.46
C LEU A 97 -1.89 33.94 -1.31
N CYS A 98 -1.27 34.37 -0.18
CA CYS A 98 -1.31 35.77 0.27
C CYS A 98 0.00 36.53 0.09
N ALA A 99 1.17 35.85 0.05
CA ALA A 99 2.47 36.50 0.24
C ALA A 99 3.59 36.01 -0.70
N ASP A 100 3.39 34.98 -1.52
CA ASP A 100 4.39 34.48 -2.46
C ASP A 100 4.66 35.44 -3.64
N GLY A 101 3.85 36.50 -3.78
CA GLY A 101 4.02 37.53 -4.81
C GLY A 101 3.39 37.22 -6.17
N GLU A 102 2.84 36.02 -6.35
CA GLU A 102 2.19 35.61 -7.59
C GLU A 102 0.82 36.31 -7.76
N GLN A 103 0.61 36.94 -8.93
CA GLN A 103 -0.70 37.49 -9.27
C GLN A 103 -1.65 36.39 -9.78
N ARG A 104 -2.90 36.42 -9.32
CA ARG A 104 -3.89 35.40 -9.62
C ARG A 104 -3.36 33.98 -9.32
N ALA A 105 -2.72 33.81 -8.16
CA ALA A 105 -2.25 32.50 -7.74
C ALA A 105 -3.42 31.52 -7.61
N GLU A 106 -3.23 30.33 -8.16
CA GLU A 106 -4.14 29.21 -7.99
C GLU A 106 -3.48 28.17 -7.07
N VAL A 107 -3.94 28.15 -5.82
CA VAL A 107 -3.47 27.22 -4.80
C VAL A 107 -4.53 26.15 -4.60
N TYR A 108 -4.12 24.88 -4.65
CA TYR A 108 -5.04 23.75 -4.49
C TYR A 108 -4.62 22.85 -3.34
N GLY A 109 -5.55 22.62 -2.40
CA GLY A 109 -5.43 21.57 -1.39
C GLY A 109 -6.03 20.26 -1.94
N CYS A 110 -5.22 19.24 -2.11
CA CYS A 110 -5.59 17.98 -2.74
C CYS A 110 -5.57 16.84 -1.72
N ALA A 111 -6.60 15.98 -1.74
CA ALA A 111 -6.66 14.77 -0.94
C ALA A 111 -7.46 13.67 -1.64
N ALA A 112 -7.42 12.45 -1.10
CA ALA A 112 -8.08 11.28 -1.68
C ALA A 112 -9.60 11.43 -1.76
N ASP A 113 -10.21 12.04 -0.75
CA ASP A 113 -11.64 12.28 -0.68
C ASP A 113 -11.96 13.71 -0.21
N ARG A 114 -13.26 14.06 -0.26
CA ARG A 114 -13.74 15.40 0.07
C ARG A 114 -13.56 15.76 1.54
N ASP A 115 -13.69 14.81 2.44
CA ASP A 115 -13.59 15.04 3.88
C ASP A 115 -12.13 15.28 4.26
N GLN A 116 -11.20 14.50 3.70
CA GLN A 116 -9.76 14.70 3.86
C GLN A 116 -9.32 16.07 3.30
N ALA A 117 -9.76 16.44 2.08
CA ALA A 117 -9.47 17.75 1.50
C ALA A 117 -9.98 18.91 2.37
N SER A 118 -11.09 18.69 3.08
CA SER A 118 -11.68 19.66 3.99
C SER A 118 -10.83 19.90 5.23
N LEU A 119 -10.06 18.92 5.70
CA LEU A 119 -9.27 19.05 6.96
C LEU A 119 -8.26 20.20 6.89
N VAL A 120 -7.44 20.27 5.84
CA VAL A 120 -6.44 21.33 5.65
C VAL A 120 -7.13 22.66 5.34
N PHE A 121 -8.21 22.63 4.55
CA PHE A 121 -9.00 23.81 4.24
C PHE A 121 -9.61 24.44 5.50
N ASP A 122 -10.23 23.66 6.37
CA ASP A 122 -10.87 24.17 7.58
C ASP A 122 -9.82 24.74 8.55
N VAL A 123 -8.62 24.11 8.65
CA VAL A 123 -7.49 24.67 9.40
C VAL A 123 -7.06 26.02 8.81
N ALA A 124 -6.93 26.14 7.50
CA ALA A 124 -6.58 27.39 6.83
C ALA A 124 -7.64 28.50 7.09
N CYS A 125 -8.93 28.15 7.05
CA CYS A 125 -10.02 29.06 7.38
C CYS A 125 -9.91 29.57 8.83
N ASP A 126 -9.63 28.69 9.77
CA ASP A 126 -9.50 29.07 11.18
C ASP A 126 -8.26 29.91 11.42
N MET A 127 -7.13 29.62 10.76
CA MET A 127 -5.93 30.48 10.80
C MET A 127 -6.21 31.89 10.26
N VAL A 128 -7.00 32.01 9.19
CA VAL A 128 -7.43 33.31 8.65
C VAL A 128 -8.29 34.07 9.68
N ARG A 129 -9.33 33.43 10.24
CA ARG A 129 -10.24 34.00 11.24
C ARG A 129 -9.53 34.45 12.51
N LEU A 130 -8.51 33.70 12.95
CA LEU A 130 -7.72 34.00 14.13
C LEU A 130 -6.68 35.11 13.90
N CYS A 131 -6.53 35.62 12.66
CA CYS A 131 -5.62 36.70 12.30
C CYS A 131 -6.42 37.88 11.72
N PRO A 132 -6.74 38.93 12.51
CA PRO A 132 -7.61 40.05 12.08
C PRO A 132 -7.15 40.78 10.81
N ALA A 133 -5.83 40.84 10.58
CA ALA A 133 -5.29 41.46 9.37
C ALA A 133 -5.57 40.64 8.10
N ARG A 134 -5.68 39.31 8.20
CA ARG A 134 -5.99 38.42 7.10
C ARG A 134 -7.49 38.23 6.92
N GLU A 135 -8.23 38.14 8.00
CA GLU A 135 -9.70 38.10 7.99
C GLU A 135 -10.32 39.23 7.17
N LYS A 136 -9.78 40.43 7.29
CA LYS A 136 -10.24 41.60 6.50
C LYS A 136 -9.90 41.55 5.01
N ARG A 137 -8.98 40.69 4.59
CA ARG A 137 -8.44 40.66 3.21
C ARG A 137 -8.78 39.35 2.47
N CYS A 138 -9.22 38.32 3.19
CA CYS A 138 -9.60 37.04 2.64
C CYS A 138 -11.11 36.88 2.71
N ASP A 139 -11.71 36.47 1.60
CA ASP A 139 -13.12 36.05 1.52
C ASP A 139 -13.21 34.52 1.59
N ILE A 140 -13.71 34.02 2.73
CA ILE A 140 -13.87 32.58 2.96
C ILE A 140 -15.26 32.15 2.45
N ARG A 141 -15.30 31.19 1.54
CA ARG A 141 -16.51 30.62 0.94
C ARG A 141 -16.65 29.13 1.29
N PRO A 142 -17.23 28.79 2.45
CA PRO A 142 -17.27 27.41 2.95
C PRO A 142 -18.00 26.44 2.00
N SER A 143 -19.09 26.88 1.36
CA SER A 143 -19.87 26.06 0.43
C SER A 143 -19.09 25.68 -0.84
N LYS A 144 -18.15 26.54 -1.26
CA LYS A 144 -17.25 26.32 -2.41
C LYS A 144 -15.92 25.70 -2.02
N LYS A 145 -15.67 25.54 -0.72
CA LYS A 145 -14.37 25.14 -0.15
C LYS A 145 -13.23 25.99 -0.72
N SER A 146 -13.39 27.33 -0.71
CA SER A 146 -12.40 28.27 -1.24
C SER A 146 -12.17 29.45 -0.31
N ILE A 147 -10.93 29.97 -0.36
CA ILE A 147 -10.51 31.25 0.24
C ILE A 147 -10.00 32.11 -0.92
N GLU A 148 -10.55 33.30 -1.07
CA GLU A 148 -10.13 34.27 -2.08
C GLU A 148 -9.37 35.42 -1.43
N PHE A 149 -8.23 35.79 -2.00
CA PHE A 149 -7.41 36.90 -1.54
C PHE A 149 -7.49 38.05 -2.54
N GLY A 150 -8.22 39.11 -2.16
CA GLY A 150 -8.63 40.19 -3.06
C GLY A 150 -7.48 41.05 -3.61
N LEU A 151 -6.37 41.22 -2.86
CA LEU A 151 -5.26 42.08 -3.29
C LEU A 151 -4.55 41.61 -4.57
N THR A 152 -4.46 40.30 -4.78
CA THR A 152 -3.82 39.70 -5.94
C THR A 152 -4.80 38.92 -6.83
N ASN A 153 -6.09 38.92 -6.51
CA ASN A 153 -7.13 38.09 -7.12
C ASN A 153 -6.76 36.59 -7.10
N SER A 154 -6.09 36.13 -6.04
CA SER A 154 -5.63 34.77 -5.86
C SER A 154 -6.69 33.93 -5.14
N ARG A 155 -6.66 32.62 -5.35
CA ARG A 155 -7.60 31.69 -4.70
C ARG A 155 -6.89 30.44 -4.17
N TYR A 156 -7.32 29.99 -2.99
CA TYR A 156 -7.09 28.65 -2.47
C TYR A 156 -8.37 27.86 -2.57
N LYS A 157 -8.31 26.61 -3.07
CA LYS A 157 -9.47 25.73 -3.20
C LYS A 157 -9.13 24.30 -2.82
N ALA A 158 -9.98 23.66 -2.01
CA ALA A 158 -9.89 22.24 -1.73
C ALA A 158 -10.50 21.41 -2.88
N LEU A 159 -9.76 20.39 -3.33
CA LEU A 159 -10.14 19.44 -4.37
C LEU A 159 -9.97 18.00 -3.87
N SER A 160 -10.86 17.10 -4.33
CA SER A 160 -10.76 15.67 -4.11
C SER A 160 -10.79 14.90 -5.42
N ALA A 161 -10.36 13.65 -5.40
CA ALA A 161 -10.37 12.77 -6.56
C ALA A 161 -11.76 12.62 -7.19
N ASP A 162 -12.82 12.67 -6.39
CA ASP A 162 -14.21 12.56 -6.85
C ASP A 162 -14.66 13.73 -7.74
N VAL A 163 -13.96 14.87 -7.70
CA VAL A 163 -14.27 16.08 -8.48
C VAL A 163 -13.36 16.23 -9.69
N ALA A 164 -12.52 15.26 -9.95
CA ALA A 164 -11.51 15.24 -11.00
C ALA A 164 -12.13 15.13 -12.41
N GLY A 165 -12.59 16.23 -12.93
CA GLY A 165 -13.09 16.38 -14.32
C GLY A 165 -12.75 17.73 -14.91
N LYS A 166 -11.90 18.55 -14.25
CA LYS A 166 -11.59 19.91 -14.67
C LYS A 166 -10.16 20.02 -15.20
N SER A 167 -9.98 19.74 -16.47
CA SER A 167 -8.82 20.20 -17.23
C SER A 167 -8.79 21.74 -17.32
N GLY A 168 -7.58 22.34 -17.34
CA GLY A 168 -7.40 23.78 -17.53
C GLY A 168 -7.09 24.59 -16.27
N VAL A 169 -6.57 23.95 -15.22
CA VAL A 169 -5.99 24.64 -14.03
C VAL A 169 -4.59 25.14 -14.34
N ASN A 170 -4.22 26.32 -13.79
CA ASN A 170 -2.89 26.88 -13.90
C ASN A 170 -2.29 27.03 -12.47
N VAL A 171 -1.66 25.96 -12.03
CA VAL A 171 -1.31 25.74 -10.64
C VAL A 171 -0.09 26.57 -10.21
N SER A 172 -0.26 27.41 -9.21
CA SER A 172 0.85 28.08 -8.49
C SER A 172 1.36 27.23 -7.33
N ALA A 173 0.44 26.57 -6.59
CA ALA A 173 0.82 25.61 -5.58
C ALA A 173 -0.18 24.46 -5.44
N LEU A 174 0.36 23.26 -5.22
CA LEU A 174 -0.40 22.07 -4.80
C LEU A 174 0.01 21.71 -3.38
N ILE A 175 -0.98 21.46 -2.56
CA ILE A 175 -0.81 20.97 -1.19
C ILE A 175 -1.48 19.60 -1.11
N PHE A 176 -0.69 18.53 -1.14
CA PHE A 176 -1.18 17.17 -0.91
C PHE A 176 -0.95 16.78 0.56
N ASP A 177 -2.04 16.55 1.31
CA ASP A 177 -1.99 15.97 2.65
C ASP A 177 -2.40 14.51 2.60
N GLU A 178 -1.69 13.65 3.34
CA GLU A 178 -1.92 12.20 3.46
C GLU A 178 -1.99 11.47 2.10
N LEU A 179 -0.99 11.69 1.23
CA LEU A 179 -0.94 11.09 -0.11
C LEU A 179 -1.03 9.55 -0.09
N TRP A 180 -0.59 8.88 0.99
CA TRP A 180 -0.65 7.43 1.13
C TRP A 180 -2.08 6.85 1.09
N VAL A 181 -3.12 7.67 1.34
CA VAL A 181 -4.54 7.26 1.26
C VAL A 181 -5.05 7.25 -0.19
N GLN A 182 -4.31 7.84 -1.14
CA GLN A 182 -4.71 7.95 -2.54
C GLN A 182 -4.71 6.56 -3.20
N LYS A 183 -5.88 6.13 -3.70
CA LYS A 183 -6.09 4.78 -4.24
C LYS A 183 -5.48 4.59 -5.62
N ASP A 184 -5.53 5.62 -6.47
CA ASP A 184 -4.93 5.58 -7.81
C ASP A 184 -4.11 6.84 -8.08
N LYS A 185 -3.24 6.76 -9.07
CA LYS A 185 -2.34 7.85 -9.42
C LYS A 185 -2.94 8.91 -10.34
N LYS A 186 -4.10 8.63 -10.94
CA LYS A 186 -4.70 9.51 -11.98
C LYS A 186 -4.95 10.93 -11.47
N PHE A 187 -5.49 11.06 -10.26
CA PHE A 187 -5.74 12.38 -9.69
C PHE A 187 -4.44 13.15 -9.42
N PHE A 188 -3.43 12.47 -8.89
CA PHE A 188 -2.12 13.07 -8.65
C PHE A 188 -1.46 13.50 -9.97
N GLU A 189 -1.41 12.62 -10.97
CA GLU A 189 -0.86 12.91 -12.29
C GLU A 189 -1.61 14.06 -12.97
N MET A 190 -2.95 14.05 -12.93
CA MET A 190 -3.77 15.13 -13.48
C MET A 190 -3.48 16.49 -12.87
N MET A 191 -3.16 16.54 -11.57
CA MET A 191 -2.88 17.80 -10.87
C MET A 191 -1.41 18.23 -10.97
N THR A 192 -0.48 17.34 -11.28
CA THR A 192 0.97 17.63 -11.30
C THR A 192 1.56 17.73 -12.69
N VAL A 193 1.05 16.95 -13.68
CA VAL A 193 1.63 16.91 -15.01
C VAL A 193 1.14 18.09 -15.85
N GLY A 194 2.04 18.99 -16.25
CA GLY A 194 1.77 20.13 -17.14
C GLY A 194 0.95 21.27 -16.55
N THR A 195 0.38 21.11 -15.33
CA THR A 195 -0.53 22.10 -14.75
C THR A 195 0.18 23.36 -14.23
N SER A 196 1.46 23.28 -13.97
CA SER A 196 2.31 24.36 -13.44
C SER A 196 3.28 24.95 -14.46
N ASP A 197 3.28 24.49 -15.71
CA ASP A 197 4.29 24.85 -16.72
C ASP A 197 4.27 26.33 -17.11
N ALA A 198 3.12 26.98 -16.97
CA ALA A 198 2.98 28.42 -17.21
C ALA A 198 3.42 29.28 -16.00
N ARG A 199 3.75 28.68 -14.85
CA ARG A 199 4.20 29.38 -13.65
C ARG A 199 5.73 29.35 -13.54
N ARG A 200 6.32 30.47 -13.16
CA ARG A 200 7.78 30.57 -12.99
C ARG A 200 8.28 30.02 -11.67
N ASN A 201 7.43 30.03 -10.63
CA ASN A 201 7.80 29.68 -9.26
C ASN A 201 6.78 28.74 -8.60
N PRO A 202 6.41 27.60 -9.25
CA PRO A 202 5.42 26.71 -8.70
C PRO A 202 5.95 25.94 -7.50
N LEU A 203 5.02 25.43 -6.64
CA LEU A 203 5.37 24.54 -5.53
C LEU A 203 4.36 23.39 -5.41
N HIS A 204 4.84 22.17 -5.50
CA HIS A 204 4.12 20.97 -5.10
C HIS A 204 4.59 20.56 -3.70
N PHE A 205 3.79 20.87 -2.68
CA PHE A 205 4.07 20.56 -1.29
C PHE A 205 3.31 19.32 -0.87
N ILE A 206 4.02 18.19 -0.78
CA ILE A 206 3.46 16.87 -0.48
C ILE A 206 3.88 16.50 0.93
N ILE A 207 2.91 16.35 1.83
CA ILE A 207 3.17 15.95 3.21
C ILE A 207 2.33 14.74 3.56
N THR A 208 2.97 13.65 4.00
CA THR A 208 2.32 12.36 4.16
C THR A 208 2.89 11.56 5.32
N THR A 209 2.28 10.43 5.59
CA THR A 209 2.80 9.35 6.45
C THR A 209 3.11 8.16 5.53
N ALA A 210 3.96 7.24 5.97
CA ALA A 210 4.20 5.97 5.30
C ALA A 210 2.88 5.19 5.10
N GLY A 211 2.77 4.53 3.97
CA GLY A 211 1.61 3.73 3.62
C GLY A 211 1.83 2.22 3.83
N ASN A 212 0.93 1.46 3.22
CA ASN A 212 0.95 0.00 3.22
C ASN A 212 0.78 -0.60 1.81
N ASP A 213 0.62 0.25 0.79
CA ASP A 213 0.51 -0.15 -0.61
C ASP A 213 1.77 0.27 -1.38
N THR A 214 2.59 -0.71 -1.74
CA THR A 214 3.84 -0.52 -2.48
C THR A 214 3.63 -0.23 -3.97
N ASN A 215 2.40 -0.34 -4.48
CA ASN A 215 2.03 0.02 -5.85
C ASN A 215 1.43 1.43 -5.95
N SER A 216 1.34 2.15 -4.83
CA SER A 216 0.78 3.49 -4.80
C SER A 216 1.74 4.55 -5.32
N ILE A 217 1.18 5.66 -5.84
CA ILE A 217 1.98 6.85 -6.19
C ILE A 217 2.77 7.40 -5.00
N CYS A 218 2.28 7.24 -3.78
CA CYS A 218 2.99 7.63 -2.58
C CYS A 218 4.27 6.82 -2.39
N TYR A 219 4.23 5.51 -2.68
CA TYR A 219 5.41 4.66 -2.61
C TYR A 219 6.41 4.96 -3.74
N GLU A 220 5.94 5.25 -4.97
CA GLU A 220 6.80 5.69 -6.06
C GLU A 220 7.60 6.95 -5.67
N LEU A 221 6.94 7.94 -5.05
CA LEU A 221 7.60 9.15 -4.55
C LEU A 221 8.50 8.87 -3.34
N HIS A 222 8.11 7.96 -2.45
CA HIS A 222 8.97 7.49 -1.37
C HIS A 222 10.27 6.91 -1.90
N GLN A 223 10.21 5.99 -2.88
CA GLN A 223 11.39 5.40 -3.51
C GLN A 223 12.26 6.45 -4.19
N LYS A 224 11.65 7.40 -4.92
CA LYS A 224 12.39 8.54 -5.49
C LYS A 224 13.11 9.34 -4.41
N ALA A 225 12.43 9.63 -3.29
CA ALA A 225 13.01 10.36 -2.16
C ALA A 225 14.17 9.58 -1.52
N VAL A 226 14.02 8.28 -1.30
CA VAL A 226 15.09 7.40 -0.78
C VAL A 226 16.29 7.37 -1.73
N ASP A 227 16.07 7.20 -3.03
CA ASP A 227 17.14 7.21 -4.05
C ASP A 227 17.95 8.51 -4.02
N ILE A 228 17.29 9.65 -3.83
CA ILE A 228 17.96 10.96 -3.73
C ILE A 228 18.68 11.10 -2.38
N LEU A 229 18.06 10.68 -1.28
CA LEU A 229 18.67 10.73 0.05
C LEU A 229 19.95 9.91 0.15
N GLU A 230 19.98 8.75 -0.52
CA GLU A 230 21.14 7.83 -0.59
C GLU A 230 22.11 8.16 -1.73
N GLY A 231 21.80 9.14 -2.58
CA GLY A 231 22.67 9.58 -3.66
C GLY A 231 22.66 8.67 -4.90
N ARG A 232 21.68 7.75 -5.02
CA ARG A 232 21.51 6.92 -6.22
C ARG A 232 20.93 7.69 -7.40
N LYS A 233 20.10 8.72 -7.10
CA LYS A 233 19.55 9.64 -8.10
C LYS A 233 19.80 11.10 -7.70
N ALA A 234 19.80 11.98 -8.68
CA ALA A 234 19.89 13.43 -8.48
C ALA A 234 18.71 14.13 -9.17
N ASP A 235 17.97 14.90 -8.41
CA ASP A 235 16.95 15.81 -8.92
C ASP A 235 17.03 17.12 -8.12
N PRO A 236 17.63 18.17 -8.66
CA PRO A 236 17.86 19.41 -7.93
C PRO A 236 16.56 20.17 -7.62
N THR A 237 15.44 19.83 -8.26
CA THR A 237 14.14 20.47 -8.06
C THR A 237 13.28 19.75 -7.02
N PHE A 238 13.71 18.57 -6.59
CA PHE A 238 13.00 17.73 -5.62
C PHE A 238 13.66 17.81 -4.24
N TYR A 239 12.87 18.17 -3.23
CA TYR A 239 13.29 18.27 -1.83
C TYR A 239 12.79 17.08 -1.02
N PRO A 240 13.62 16.08 -0.72
CA PRO A 240 13.21 14.88 0.02
C PRO A 240 13.43 15.04 1.52
N VAL A 241 12.39 14.73 2.31
CA VAL A 241 12.48 14.61 3.77
C VAL A 241 11.72 13.37 4.22
N ILE A 242 12.41 12.43 4.88
CA ILE A 242 11.81 11.24 5.46
C ILE A 242 12.28 11.13 6.92
N TYR A 243 11.34 11.19 7.85
CA TYR A 243 11.54 10.85 9.25
C TYR A 243 10.84 9.52 9.54
N GLY A 244 11.60 8.49 9.84
CA GLY A 244 11.08 7.15 10.10
C GLY A 244 12.11 6.23 10.74
N ALA A 245 11.67 5.10 11.22
CA ALA A 245 12.53 4.02 11.68
C ALA A 245 12.83 3.06 10.52
N ALA A 246 14.04 2.52 10.46
CA ALA A 246 14.38 1.47 9.52
C ALA A 246 13.65 0.15 9.90
N PRO A 247 13.35 -0.73 8.92
CA PRO A 247 12.59 -1.96 9.18
C PRO A 247 13.23 -2.89 10.21
N GLU A 248 14.56 -2.90 10.29
CA GLU A 248 15.37 -3.72 11.19
C GLU A 248 15.55 -3.13 12.59
N GLU A 249 15.19 -1.86 12.80
CA GLU A 249 15.33 -1.23 14.12
C GLU A 249 14.28 -1.76 15.11
N ASP A 250 14.67 -1.87 16.36
CA ASP A 250 13.77 -2.28 17.43
C ASP A 250 12.66 -1.23 17.65
N TRP A 251 11.47 -1.59 17.20
CA TRP A 251 10.29 -0.72 17.25
C TRP A 251 9.83 -0.43 18.70
N THR A 252 10.34 -1.15 19.68
CA THR A 252 10.02 -0.98 21.09
C THR A 252 10.99 -0.03 21.82
N ASP A 253 12.12 0.35 21.19
CA ASP A 253 13.12 1.25 21.78
C ASP A 253 12.67 2.73 21.69
N PRO A 254 12.55 3.43 22.84
CA PRO A 254 12.25 4.87 22.87
C PRO A 254 13.24 5.76 22.10
N LYS A 255 14.47 5.31 21.87
CA LYS A 255 15.45 6.03 21.05
C LYS A 255 15.03 6.01 19.58
N VAL A 256 14.52 4.88 19.11
CA VAL A 256 13.97 4.73 17.75
C VAL A 256 12.74 5.60 17.58
N TRP A 257 11.85 5.67 18.57
CA TRP A 257 10.68 6.56 18.52
C TRP A 257 11.10 8.03 18.36
N LYS A 258 12.15 8.46 19.09
CA LYS A 258 12.64 9.84 19.06
C LYS A 258 13.34 10.18 17.74
N LYS A 259 14.02 9.21 17.13
CA LYS A 259 14.61 9.33 15.79
C LYS A 259 13.51 9.44 14.72
N ALA A 260 12.51 8.55 14.78
CA ALA A 260 11.43 8.48 13.80
C ALA A 260 10.46 9.66 13.87
N ASN A 261 10.21 10.21 15.08
CA ASN A 261 9.25 11.27 15.29
C ASN A 261 9.93 12.57 15.79
N PRO A 262 10.19 13.52 14.90
CA PRO A 262 10.86 14.78 15.28
C PRO A 262 10.01 15.68 16.19
N SER A 263 8.70 15.43 16.28
CA SER A 263 7.76 16.18 17.14
C SER A 263 7.45 15.48 18.47
N LEU A 264 8.12 14.35 18.78
CA LEU A 264 7.88 13.60 20.00
C LEU A 264 8.28 14.41 21.25
N GLY A 265 7.33 14.50 22.19
CA GLY A 265 7.45 15.33 23.40
C GLY A 265 7.03 16.80 23.18
N ILE A 266 6.56 17.16 21.97
CA ILE A 266 6.04 18.50 21.65
C ILE A 266 4.56 18.38 21.25
N THR A 267 4.27 17.77 20.08
CA THR A 267 2.88 17.62 19.58
C THR A 267 2.23 16.32 20.03
N ILE A 268 3.01 15.38 20.50
CA ILE A 268 2.54 14.11 21.08
C ILE A 268 3.40 13.74 22.29
N GLY A 269 2.76 13.42 23.41
CA GLY A 269 3.43 12.97 24.63
C GLY A 269 4.10 11.61 24.46
N ILE A 270 5.25 11.42 25.12
CA ILE A 270 5.99 10.16 25.10
C ILE A 270 5.14 9.05 25.74
N ASP A 271 4.43 9.36 26.81
CA ASP A 271 3.50 8.47 27.51
C ASP A 271 2.45 7.83 26.60
N LYS A 272 1.93 8.60 25.64
CA LYS A 272 0.95 8.11 24.66
C LYS A 272 1.56 7.15 23.65
N VAL A 273 2.82 7.34 23.29
CA VAL A 273 3.53 6.44 22.38
C VAL A 273 3.92 5.16 23.12
N GLU A 274 4.34 5.27 24.38
CA GLU A 274 4.64 4.13 25.26
C GLU A 274 3.40 3.24 25.46
N ALA A 275 2.26 3.83 25.83
CA ALA A 275 1.00 3.08 25.99
C ALA A 275 0.58 2.37 24.68
N ALA A 276 0.74 3.03 23.53
CA ALA A 276 0.46 2.41 22.24
C ALA A 276 1.43 1.27 21.90
N CYS A 277 2.70 1.38 22.29
CA CYS A 277 3.69 0.30 22.13
C CYS A 277 3.35 -0.91 22.99
N GLU A 278 2.99 -0.71 24.27
CA GLU A 278 2.60 -1.81 25.15
C GLU A 278 1.34 -2.55 24.65
N SER A 279 0.36 -1.82 24.12
CA SER A 279 -0.80 -2.43 23.45
C SER A 279 -0.40 -3.24 22.22
N ALA A 280 0.50 -2.70 21.40
CA ALA A 280 0.97 -3.34 20.17
C ALA A 280 1.78 -4.62 20.43
N LYS A 281 2.53 -4.71 21.56
CA LYS A 281 3.23 -5.94 21.98
C LYS A 281 2.27 -7.11 22.24
N GLN A 282 1.04 -6.81 22.64
CA GLN A 282 0.03 -7.82 22.97
C GLN A 282 -0.83 -8.21 21.75
N ASN A 283 -0.84 -7.39 20.68
CA ASN A 283 -1.69 -7.58 19.54
C ASN A 283 -0.95 -7.31 18.21
N PRO A 284 -0.64 -8.35 17.41
CA PRO A 284 0.07 -8.19 16.13
C PRO A 284 -0.59 -7.21 15.13
N ARG A 285 -1.92 -7.03 15.21
CA ARG A 285 -2.63 -6.06 14.37
C ARG A 285 -2.26 -4.62 14.72
N GLU A 286 -2.09 -4.35 16.01
CA GLU A 286 -1.72 -3.04 16.52
C GLU A 286 -0.24 -2.75 16.28
N GLU A 287 0.63 -3.77 16.21
CA GLU A 287 2.04 -3.60 15.86
C GLU A 287 2.20 -2.94 14.48
N ASN A 288 1.53 -3.44 13.45
CA ASN A 288 1.61 -2.83 12.12
C ASN A 288 1.11 -1.37 12.12
N ALA A 289 0.00 -1.10 12.81
CA ALA A 289 -0.50 0.26 12.96
C ALA A 289 0.48 1.17 13.73
N PHE A 290 1.13 0.64 14.78
CA PHE A 290 2.15 1.35 15.54
C PHE A 290 3.36 1.66 14.65
N ARG A 291 3.90 0.67 13.96
CA ARG A 291 5.03 0.84 13.03
C ARG A 291 4.74 1.86 11.94
N GLN A 292 3.58 1.77 11.29
CA GLN A 292 3.17 2.70 10.24
C GLN A 292 2.95 4.11 10.80
N LEU A 293 2.09 4.25 11.79
CA LEU A 293 1.58 5.57 12.20
C LEU A 293 2.49 6.30 13.21
N ARG A 294 3.28 5.57 14.03
CA ARG A 294 4.16 6.16 15.05
C ARG A 294 5.62 6.20 14.62
N LEU A 295 6.06 5.19 13.87
CA LEU A 295 7.44 5.07 13.41
C LEU A 295 7.62 5.38 11.92
N ASN A 296 6.54 5.66 11.21
CA ASN A 296 6.57 5.99 9.78
C ASN A 296 7.28 4.93 8.94
N GLN A 297 7.07 3.68 9.30
CA GLN A 297 7.57 2.53 8.52
C GLN A 297 6.56 2.12 7.47
N TRP A 298 7.03 1.85 6.26
CA TRP A 298 6.23 1.17 5.25
C TRP A 298 6.00 -0.27 5.68
N VAL A 299 4.76 -0.63 5.93
CA VAL A 299 4.35 -1.98 6.37
C VAL A 299 3.62 -2.67 5.24
N LYS A 300 4.01 -3.90 4.93
CA LYS A 300 3.24 -4.73 4.00
C LYS A 300 1.98 -5.17 4.71
N GLN A 301 0.84 -4.65 4.33
CA GLN A 301 -0.50 -4.91 4.88
C GLN A 301 -0.77 -4.47 6.33
N SER A 302 -1.94 -3.89 6.55
CA SER A 302 -2.45 -3.56 7.88
C SER A 302 -2.86 -4.79 8.72
N VAL A 303 -3.10 -5.95 8.09
CA VAL A 303 -3.46 -7.21 8.78
C VAL A 303 -3.03 -8.40 7.95
N ARG A 304 -1.93 -9.05 8.35
CA ARG A 304 -1.59 -10.39 7.84
C ARG A 304 -2.62 -11.40 8.34
N TRP A 305 -3.26 -12.09 7.42
CA TRP A 305 -4.15 -13.20 7.79
C TRP A 305 -3.35 -14.41 8.25
N MET A 306 -2.34 -14.83 7.46
CA MET A 306 -1.50 -15.99 7.79
C MET A 306 -0.29 -15.56 8.63
N PRO A 307 -0.12 -16.07 9.86
CA PRO A 307 1.11 -15.88 10.62
C PRO A 307 2.27 -16.62 9.93
N MET A 308 3.18 -15.89 9.29
CA MET A 308 4.21 -16.50 8.45
C MET A 308 5.21 -17.35 9.22
N ASP A 309 5.45 -17.07 10.49
CA ASP A 309 6.23 -17.94 11.39
C ASP A 309 5.60 -19.34 11.56
N LYS A 310 4.27 -19.41 11.57
CA LYS A 310 3.53 -20.68 11.65
C LYS A 310 3.48 -21.38 10.29
N TRP A 311 3.28 -20.62 9.22
CA TRP A 311 3.36 -21.14 7.86
C TRP A 311 4.75 -21.74 7.59
N ASP A 312 5.81 -20.99 7.85
CA ASP A 312 7.19 -21.44 7.66
C ASP A 312 7.53 -22.67 8.51
N ALA A 313 6.93 -22.81 9.70
CA ALA A 313 7.07 -24.00 10.52
C ALA A 313 6.38 -25.26 9.93
N CYS A 314 5.58 -25.10 8.87
CA CYS A 314 4.96 -26.19 8.10
C CYS A 314 5.72 -26.50 6.79
N ALA A 315 6.91 -25.98 6.58
CA ALA A 315 7.77 -26.25 5.44
C ALA A 315 8.42 -27.66 5.51
N PHE A 316 7.68 -28.65 5.99
CA PHE A 316 8.12 -30.03 5.97
C PHE A 316 8.39 -30.48 4.54
N PRO A 317 9.48 -31.23 4.26
CA PRO A 317 9.76 -31.77 2.95
C PRO A 317 8.59 -32.61 2.42
N VAL A 318 8.23 -32.39 1.17
CA VAL A 318 7.23 -33.18 0.45
C VAL A 318 7.97 -33.97 -0.63
N ASP A 319 8.01 -35.28 -0.49
CA ASP A 319 8.60 -36.18 -1.49
C ASP A 319 7.52 -36.60 -2.50
N GLU A 320 7.58 -36.06 -3.71
CA GLU A 320 6.63 -36.34 -4.77
C GLU A 320 6.54 -37.85 -5.11
N LYS A 321 7.66 -38.59 -5.00
CA LYS A 321 7.66 -40.02 -5.29
C LYS A 321 6.84 -40.83 -4.28
N SER A 322 6.84 -40.39 -3.02
CA SER A 322 6.04 -41.04 -1.98
C SER A 322 4.53 -40.78 -2.13
N LEU A 323 4.16 -39.78 -2.95
CA LEU A 323 2.77 -39.41 -3.23
C LEU A 323 2.21 -40.09 -4.50
N GLU A 324 3.04 -40.78 -5.29
CA GLU A 324 2.59 -41.46 -6.53
C GLU A 324 1.50 -42.48 -6.22
N GLY A 325 0.42 -42.40 -7.00
CA GLY A 325 -0.78 -43.23 -6.85
C GLY A 325 -1.73 -42.83 -5.71
N ARG A 326 -1.31 -41.91 -4.81
CA ARG A 326 -2.17 -41.43 -3.71
C ARG A 326 -3.33 -40.59 -4.23
N VAL A 327 -4.44 -40.66 -3.52
CA VAL A 327 -5.61 -39.80 -3.76
C VAL A 327 -5.24 -38.34 -3.48
N CYS A 328 -5.61 -37.45 -4.41
CA CYS A 328 -5.45 -36.02 -4.25
C CYS A 328 -6.57 -35.24 -4.94
N TYR A 329 -6.64 -33.96 -4.62
CA TYR A 329 -7.63 -33.02 -5.11
C TYR A 329 -6.93 -31.80 -5.68
N GLY A 330 -7.36 -31.36 -6.87
CA GLY A 330 -6.83 -30.19 -7.55
C GLY A 330 -7.61 -28.91 -7.22
N GLY A 331 -6.89 -27.80 -7.15
CA GLY A 331 -7.47 -26.45 -7.17
C GLY A 331 -6.86 -25.68 -8.33
N LEU A 332 -7.67 -25.12 -9.21
CA LEU A 332 -7.24 -24.40 -10.40
C LEU A 332 -7.73 -22.96 -10.37
N ASP A 333 -6.82 -22.01 -10.31
CA ASP A 333 -7.09 -20.57 -10.42
C ASP A 333 -6.40 -20.00 -11.66
N LEU A 334 -7.20 -19.64 -12.66
CA LEU A 334 -6.73 -19.22 -13.97
C LEU A 334 -6.59 -17.71 -14.07
N SER A 335 -5.53 -17.30 -14.72
CA SER A 335 -5.27 -15.91 -15.09
C SER A 335 -5.42 -15.74 -16.61
N SER A 336 -6.02 -14.62 -17.04
CA SER A 336 -6.15 -14.33 -18.47
C SER A 336 -4.96 -13.57 -19.05
N THR A 337 -4.41 -12.57 -18.36
CA THR A 337 -3.37 -11.69 -18.93
C THR A 337 -2.34 -11.18 -17.94
N THR A 338 -2.71 -10.85 -16.71
CA THR A 338 -1.83 -10.12 -15.77
C THR A 338 -1.47 -10.89 -14.50
N ASP A 339 -2.22 -11.91 -14.14
CA ASP A 339 -2.02 -12.68 -12.92
C ASP A 339 -1.19 -13.95 -13.17
N VAL A 340 -0.91 -14.71 -12.14
CA VAL A 340 -0.22 -16.01 -12.20
C VAL A 340 -1.27 -17.10 -12.29
N THR A 341 -1.17 -18.01 -13.25
CA THR A 341 -2.02 -19.21 -13.25
C THR A 341 -1.47 -20.21 -12.23
N ALA A 342 -2.34 -20.71 -11.37
CA ALA A 342 -1.98 -21.63 -10.30
C ALA A 342 -2.81 -22.92 -10.36
N PHE A 343 -2.13 -24.06 -10.27
CA PHE A 343 -2.71 -25.37 -10.02
C PHE A 343 -2.08 -25.97 -8.77
N VAL A 344 -2.88 -26.39 -7.82
CA VAL A 344 -2.40 -26.94 -6.55
C VAL A 344 -3.03 -28.29 -6.30
N LEU A 345 -2.21 -29.31 -6.04
CA LEU A 345 -2.66 -30.61 -5.57
C LEU A 345 -2.60 -30.67 -4.04
N MET A 346 -3.68 -31.13 -3.44
CA MET A 346 -3.82 -31.38 -2.00
C MET A 346 -4.05 -32.87 -1.75
N PHE A 347 -3.13 -33.49 -1.03
CA PHE A 347 -3.19 -34.89 -0.63
C PHE A 347 -3.70 -34.99 0.82
N PRO A 348 -4.85 -35.62 1.06
CA PRO A 348 -5.32 -35.89 2.42
C PRO A 348 -4.37 -36.81 3.20
N PRO A 349 -4.32 -36.74 4.53
CA PRO A 349 -3.55 -37.65 5.36
C PRO A 349 -4.10 -39.07 5.26
N GLU A 350 -3.23 -40.10 5.22
CA GLU A 350 -3.62 -41.51 5.19
C GLU A 350 -3.95 -42.06 6.57
N ASP A 351 -3.36 -41.49 7.63
CA ASP A 351 -3.62 -41.82 9.02
C ASP A 351 -3.62 -40.56 9.92
N GLU A 352 -3.88 -40.74 11.21
CA GLU A 352 -3.97 -39.64 12.18
C GLU A 352 -2.64 -38.89 12.39
N ASN A 353 -1.50 -39.50 12.11
CA ASN A 353 -0.17 -38.92 12.27
C ASN A 353 0.36 -38.26 10.99
N ASP A 354 -0.27 -38.56 9.84
CA ASP A 354 0.09 -37.98 8.55
C ASP A 354 -0.42 -36.54 8.41
N LYS A 355 0.11 -35.82 7.43
CA LYS A 355 -0.21 -34.42 7.15
C LYS A 355 -0.88 -34.27 5.79
N PHE A 356 -1.66 -33.22 5.63
CA PHE A 356 -2.03 -32.75 4.31
C PHE A 356 -0.76 -32.33 3.57
N CYS A 357 -0.48 -32.92 2.39
CA CYS A 357 0.65 -32.54 1.56
C CYS A 357 0.18 -31.64 0.40
N VAL A 358 0.97 -30.62 0.10
CA VAL A 358 0.66 -29.62 -0.93
C VAL A 358 1.72 -29.63 -2.00
N LEU A 359 1.31 -29.81 -3.27
CA LEU A 359 2.17 -29.66 -4.44
C LEU A 359 1.63 -28.52 -5.32
N PRO A 360 2.25 -27.33 -5.32
CA PRO A 360 1.81 -26.20 -6.13
C PRO A 360 2.58 -26.12 -7.45
N TYR A 361 1.88 -25.71 -8.51
CA TYR A 361 2.41 -25.48 -9.86
C TYR A 361 1.94 -24.12 -10.35
N PHE A 362 2.85 -23.34 -10.96
CA PHE A 362 2.60 -21.94 -11.36
C PHE A 362 3.08 -21.68 -12.77
N TRP A 363 2.33 -20.85 -13.53
CA TRP A 363 2.68 -20.45 -14.89
C TRP A 363 2.48 -18.96 -15.10
N VAL A 364 3.40 -18.40 -15.92
CA VAL A 364 3.32 -17.03 -16.44
C VAL A 364 3.72 -17.03 -17.92
N PRO A 365 3.29 -16.03 -18.72
CA PRO A 365 3.78 -15.88 -20.09
C PRO A 365 5.26 -15.48 -20.11
N GLU A 366 6.06 -16.08 -21.00
CA GLU A 366 7.50 -15.86 -21.08
C GLU A 366 7.84 -14.45 -21.50
N ASP A 367 7.21 -13.91 -22.55
CA ASP A 367 7.51 -12.59 -23.13
C ASP A 367 7.24 -11.43 -22.16
N THR A 368 6.45 -11.64 -21.13
CA THR A 368 6.12 -10.59 -20.14
C THR A 368 6.95 -10.67 -18.86
N MET A 369 7.89 -11.61 -18.73
CA MET A 369 8.65 -11.88 -17.51
C MET A 369 9.41 -10.64 -17.01
N ASP A 370 10.24 -10.02 -17.85
CA ASP A 370 11.06 -8.87 -17.46
C ASP A 370 10.21 -7.66 -17.08
N VAL A 371 9.10 -7.45 -17.80
CA VAL A 371 8.14 -6.38 -17.50
C VAL A 371 7.49 -6.63 -16.14
N ARG A 372 7.15 -7.88 -15.81
CA ARG A 372 6.57 -8.26 -14.51
C ARG A 372 7.57 -8.07 -13.37
N VAL A 373 8.80 -8.52 -13.54
CA VAL A 373 9.88 -8.32 -12.55
C VAL A 373 10.06 -6.83 -12.25
N GLY A 374 10.11 -5.98 -13.30
CA GLY A 374 10.24 -4.54 -13.13
C GLY A 374 9.03 -3.84 -12.51
N ARG A 375 7.81 -4.29 -12.84
CA ARG A 375 6.55 -3.71 -12.35
C ARG A 375 6.23 -4.14 -10.93
N ASP A 376 6.31 -5.45 -10.66
CA ASP A 376 5.82 -6.05 -9.42
C ASP A 376 6.94 -6.12 -8.35
N HIS A 377 8.20 -5.86 -8.73
CA HIS A 377 9.39 -6.00 -7.87
C HIS A 377 9.51 -7.39 -7.23
N VAL A 378 9.06 -8.41 -7.95
CA VAL A 378 9.03 -9.83 -7.54
C VAL A 378 10.00 -10.62 -8.39
N PRO A 379 10.82 -11.53 -7.81
CA PRO A 379 11.89 -12.23 -8.52
C PRO A 379 11.36 -13.43 -9.32
N TYR A 380 10.43 -13.21 -10.24
CA TYR A 380 9.84 -14.27 -11.07
C TYR A 380 10.89 -15.00 -11.91
N ASP A 381 11.89 -14.29 -12.43
CA ASP A 381 13.01 -14.82 -13.20
C ASP A 381 13.89 -15.76 -12.36
N ILE A 382 14.08 -15.47 -11.07
CA ILE A 382 14.83 -16.33 -10.15
C ILE A 382 14.02 -17.60 -9.88
N TRP A 383 12.73 -17.48 -9.61
CA TRP A 383 11.86 -18.63 -9.37
C TRP A 383 11.73 -19.55 -10.59
N GLN A 384 11.72 -18.96 -11.80
CA GLN A 384 11.72 -19.73 -13.04
C GLN A 384 13.02 -20.52 -13.20
N LYS A 385 14.20 -19.90 -12.99
CA LYS A 385 15.50 -20.57 -13.04
C LYS A 385 15.66 -21.67 -12.00
N GLN A 386 14.98 -21.55 -10.86
CA GLN A 386 14.99 -22.53 -9.79
C GLN A 386 13.92 -23.65 -9.97
N GLY A 387 13.07 -23.55 -11.00
CA GLY A 387 12.03 -24.53 -11.29
C GLY A 387 10.75 -24.37 -10.45
N TYR A 388 10.58 -23.31 -9.71
CA TYR A 388 9.38 -23.03 -8.93
C TYR A 388 8.27 -22.32 -9.71
N LEU A 389 8.59 -21.81 -10.89
CA LEU A 389 7.67 -21.11 -11.78
C LEU A 389 7.94 -21.57 -13.20
N MET A 390 6.91 -21.95 -13.92
CA MET A 390 6.98 -22.35 -15.33
C MET A 390 6.57 -21.21 -16.25
N THR A 391 7.03 -21.23 -17.48
CA THR A 391 6.64 -20.28 -18.52
C THR A 391 5.88 -20.97 -19.64
N THR A 392 4.95 -20.23 -20.25
CA THR A 392 4.34 -20.59 -21.52
C THR A 392 4.81 -19.62 -22.60
N GLU A 393 4.98 -20.08 -23.84
CA GLU A 393 5.39 -19.23 -24.95
C GLU A 393 4.41 -18.07 -25.20
N GLY A 394 4.93 -16.90 -25.58
CA GLY A 394 4.16 -15.73 -25.96
C GLY A 394 3.75 -14.80 -24.82
N ASN A 395 2.81 -13.89 -25.12
CA ASN A 395 2.38 -12.80 -24.24
C ASN A 395 1.20 -13.15 -23.32
N VAL A 396 0.57 -14.31 -23.54
CA VAL A 396 -0.58 -14.82 -22.78
C VAL A 396 -0.34 -16.25 -22.33
N VAL A 397 -1.02 -16.67 -21.27
CA VAL A 397 -0.92 -18.04 -20.79
C VAL A 397 -1.59 -19.00 -21.78
N HIS A 398 -0.86 -19.99 -22.28
CA HIS A 398 -1.38 -21.03 -23.15
C HIS A 398 -1.98 -22.17 -22.32
N TYR A 399 -3.30 -22.24 -22.26
CA TYR A 399 -4.01 -23.23 -21.46
C TYR A 399 -3.75 -24.69 -21.92
N GLY A 400 -3.58 -24.93 -23.20
CA GLY A 400 -3.25 -26.27 -23.71
C GLY A 400 -1.94 -26.86 -23.15
N PHE A 401 -0.96 -25.99 -22.82
CA PHE A 401 0.26 -26.44 -22.12
C PHE A 401 -0.05 -26.89 -20.69
N ILE A 402 -0.92 -26.15 -19.99
CA ILE A 402 -1.33 -26.46 -18.62
C ILE A 402 -2.17 -27.72 -18.58
N GLU A 403 -3.11 -27.88 -19.52
CA GLU A 403 -3.95 -29.07 -19.66
C GLU A 403 -3.10 -30.32 -19.81
N LYS A 404 -2.13 -30.32 -20.74
CA LYS A 404 -1.19 -31.42 -20.93
C LYS A 404 -0.32 -31.70 -19.69
N TYR A 405 0.05 -30.67 -18.96
CA TYR A 405 0.80 -30.84 -17.72
C TYR A 405 -0.06 -31.53 -16.65
N ILE A 406 -1.33 -31.10 -16.50
CA ILE A 406 -2.31 -31.73 -15.59
C ILE A 406 -2.59 -33.18 -15.99
N GLU A 407 -2.68 -33.48 -17.28
CA GLU A 407 -2.81 -34.86 -17.80
C GLU A 407 -1.65 -35.73 -17.31
N GLY A 408 -0.40 -35.28 -17.47
CA GLY A 408 0.77 -35.98 -16.96
C GLY A 408 0.81 -36.14 -15.43
N LEU A 409 0.25 -35.18 -14.68
CA LEU A 409 0.07 -35.33 -13.24
C LEU A 409 -0.97 -36.40 -12.90
N GLY A 410 -2.04 -36.52 -13.70
CA GLY A 410 -3.06 -37.55 -13.56
C GLY A 410 -2.55 -38.99 -13.81
N GLU A 411 -1.47 -39.14 -14.62
CA GLU A 411 -0.78 -40.42 -14.77
C GLU A 411 0.02 -40.84 -13.52
N ARG A 412 0.48 -39.84 -12.75
CA ARG A 412 1.31 -40.03 -11.54
C ARG A 412 0.49 -40.13 -10.28
N PHE A 413 -0.55 -39.29 -10.15
CA PHE A 413 -1.35 -39.14 -8.94
C PHE A 413 -2.82 -39.46 -9.22
N ASN A 414 -3.53 -39.96 -8.22
CA ASN A 414 -4.96 -40.23 -8.32
C ASN A 414 -5.79 -38.96 -8.05
N ILE A 415 -5.86 -38.08 -9.08
CA ILE A 415 -6.61 -36.80 -8.98
C ILE A 415 -8.10 -37.10 -9.07
N ARG A 416 -8.81 -37.02 -7.96
CA ARG A 416 -10.24 -37.34 -7.88
C ARG A 416 -11.13 -36.27 -8.45
N GLU A 417 -10.87 -35.03 -8.04
CA GLU A 417 -11.63 -33.86 -8.45
C GLU A 417 -10.72 -32.65 -8.59
N ILE A 418 -11.06 -31.75 -9.50
CA ILE A 418 -10.40 -30.46 -9.70
C ILE A 418 -11.42 -29.36 -9.46
N ALA A 419 -11.26 -28.59 -8.38
CA ALA A 419 -12.05 -27.39 -8.12
C ALA A 419 -11.54 -26.22 -8.97
N PHE A 420 -12.43 -25.49 -9.64
CA PHE A 420 -12.08 -24.35 -10.47
C PHE A 420 -13.04 -23.16 -10.26
N ASP A 421 -12.56 -21.93 -10.55
CA ASP A 421 -13.44 -20.75 -10.52
C ASP A 421 -14.41 -20.77 -11.72
N ARG A 422 -15.69 -20.53 -11.44
CA ARG A 422 -16.79 -20.53 -12.44
C ARG A 422 -16.59 -19.56 -13.60
N TRP A 423 -15.81 -18.52 -13.42
CA TRP A 423 -15.72 -17.40 -14.35
C TRP A 423 -14.47 -17.48 -15.22
N GLY A 424 -14.64 -17.84 -16.50
CA GLY A 424 -13.59 -17.66 -17.50
C GLY A 424 -12.90 -18.92 -18.03
N ALA A 425 -13.30 -20.14 -17.64
CA ALA A 425 -12.56 -21.36 -17.97
C ALA A 425 -13.35 -22.42 -18.77
N VAL A 426 -14.42 -22.07 -19.47
CA VAL A 426 -15.36 -23.03 -20.09
C VAL A 426 -14.63 -24.05 -20.99
N GLN A 427 -13.74 -23.59 -21.85
CA GLN A 427 -13.02 -24.47 -22.78
C GLN A 427 -12.05 -25.43 -22.05
N MET A 428 -11.30 -24.88 -21.08
CA MET A 428 -10.35 -25.71 -20.31
C MET A 428 -11.07 -26.79 -19.48
N VAL A 429 -12.23 -26.43 -18.91
CA VAL A 429 -13.06 -27.42 -18.19
C VAL A 429 -13.49 -28.57 -19.10
N GLN A 430 -14.02 -28.24 -20.29
CA GLN A 430 -14.40 -29.25 -21.27
C GLN A 430 -13.23 -30.16 -21.66
N ASN A 431 -12.06 -29.57 -21.92
CA ASN A 431 -10.87 -30.31 -22.28
C ASN A 431 -10.42 -31.27 -21.14
N LEU A 432 -10.43 -30.80 -19.89
CA LEU A 432 -10.09 -31.63 -18.73
C LEU A 432 -11.13 -32.74 -18.49
N GLU A 433 -12.41 -32.47 -18.71
CA GLU A 433 -13.47 -33.49 -18.64
C GLU A 433 -13.31 -34.55 -19.75
N GLU A 434 -12.95 -34.14 -20.98
CA GLU A 434 -12.63 -35.05 -22.10
C GLU A 434 -11.40 -35.92 -21.81
N MET A 435 -10.42 -35.41 -21.03
CA MET A 435 -9.27 -36.17 -20.53
C MET A 435 -9.62 -37.11 -19.37
N GLY A 436 -10.88 -37.11 -18.91
CA GLY A 436 -11.37 -38.01 -17.85
C GLY A 436 -11.31 -37.45 -16.43
N PHE A 437 -10.99 -36.18 -16.25
CA PHE A 437 -11.00 -35.56 -14.91
C PHE A 437 -12.41 -35.14 -14.51
N THR A 438 -12.72 -35.26 -13.23
CA THR A 438 -13.93 -34.70 -12.64
C THR A 438 -13.68 -33.25 -12.23
N VAL A 439 -14.31 -32.29 -12.90
CA VAL A 439 -14.10 -30.86 -12.67
C VAL A 439 -15.30 -30.26 -11.94
N ILE A 440 -15.06 -29.63 -10.78
CA ILE A 440 -16.10 -29.14 -9.88
C ILE A 440 -16.08 -27.60 -9.84
N PRO A 441 -17.19 -26.92 -10.21
CA PRO A 441 -17.27 -25.47 -10.12
C PRO A 441 -17.27 -25.00 -8.66
N PHE A 442 -16.34 -24.09 -8.32
CA PHE A 442 -16.17 -23.55 -6.99
C PHE A 442 -16.51 -22.06 -6.96
N GLY A 443 -17.30 -21.63 -5.99
CA GLY A 443 -17.66 -20.21 -5.83
C GLY A 443 -16.65 -19.47 -4.95
N GLN A 444 -16.14 -18.33 -5.40
CA GLN A 444 -15.26 -17.48 -4.60
C GLN A 444 -16.05 -16.55 -3.63
N GLY A 445 -17.29 -16.91 -3.27
CA GLY A 445 -18.11 -16.24 -2.27
C GLY A 445 -17.79 -16.68 -0.83
N PHE A 446 -18.33 -15.95 0.14
CA PHE A 446 -18.15 -16.28 1.57
C PHE A 446 -18.59 -17.70 1.93
N LYS A 447 -19.67 -18.19 1.29
CA LYS A 447 -20.26 -19.50 1.56
C LYS A 447 -19.26 -20.64 1.27
N ASP A 448 -18.60 -20.57 0.11
CA ASP A 448 -17.74 -21.66 -0.35
C ASP A 448 -16.31 -21.51 0.19
N MET A 449 -15.80 -20.25 0.24
CA MET A 449 -14.43 -19.96 0.68
C MET A 449 -14.23 -20.04 2.20
N SER A 450 -15.24 -19.69 3.03
CA SER A 450 -15.02 -19.52 4.45
C SER A 450 -14.62 -20.80 5.20
N PRO A 451 -15.28 -21.96 4.99
CA PRO A 451 -14.89 -23.19 5.69
C PRO A 451 -13.44 -23.61 5.41
N PRO A 452 -12.99 -23.79 4.13
CA PRO A 452 -11.63 -24.22 3.86
C PRO A 452 -10.57 -23.16 4.21
N THR A 453 -10.91 -21.87 4.16
CA THR A 453 -9.99 -20.80 4.60
C THR A 453 -9.72 -20.90 6.11
N LYS A 454 -10.76 -21.12 6.93
CA LYS A 454 -10.62 -21.32 8.37
C LYS A 454 -9.85 -22.59 8.69
N GLU A 455 -10.13 -23.69 7.97
CA GLU A 455 -9.44 -24.96 8.18
C GLU A 455 -7.96 -24.87 7.78
N LEU A 456 -7.60 -24.16 6.69
CA LEU A 456 -6.20 -23.93 6.32
C LEU A 456 -5.42 -23.24 7.45
N MET A 457 -6.01 -22.23 8.08
CA MET A 457 -5.42 -21.58 9.25
C MET A 457 -5.22 -22.56 10.41
N LYS A 458 -6.24 -23.36 10.73
CA LYS A 458 -6.20 -24.35 11.79
C LYS A 458 -5.10 -25.40 11.53
N LEU A 459 -5.05 -25.99 10.34
CA LEU A 459 -4.03 -26.96 9.96
C LEU A 459 -2.61 -26.40 10.05
N THR A 460 -2.45 -25.11 9.70
CA THR A 460 -1.18 -24.41 9.84
C THR A 460 -0.77 -24.24 11.31
N LEU A 461 -1.71 -23.80 12.17
CA LEU A 461 -1.45 -23.64 13.59
C LEU A 461 -1.13 -24.97 14.29
N GLU A 462 -1.79 -26.05 13.88
CA GLU A 462 -1.60 -27.41 14.39
C GLU A 462 -0.40 -28.14 13.75
N LYS A 463 0.29 -27.53 12.77
CA LYS A 463 1.39 -28.11 11.96
C LYS A 463 0.98 -29.43 11.26
N ARG A 464 -0.26 -29.51 10.83
CA ARG A 464 -0.85 -30.67 10.14
C ARG A 464 -0.87 -30.52 8.60
N ILE A 465 -0.13 -29.55 8.06
CA ILE A 465 0.08 -29.33 6.64
C ILE A 465 1.57 -29.34 6.30
N ALA A 466 1.97 -29.90 5.16
CA ALA A 466 3.32 -29.91 4.63
C ALA A 466 3.31 -29.31 3.23
N HIS A 467 4.05 -28.22 3.00
CA HIS A 467 4.06 -27.50 1.72
C HIS A 467 5.45 -27.37 1.09
N GLY A 468 6.44 -28.11 1.59
CA GLY A 468 7.79 -28.15 1.01
C GLY A 468 8.58 -26.86 1.04
N GLY A 469 8.07 -25.80 1.67
CA GLY A 469 8.72 -24.49 1.68
C GLY A 469 8.70 -23.78 0.31
N HIS A 470 7.74 -24.09 -0.57
CA HIS A 470 7.67 -23.55 -1.93
C HIS A 470 7.62 -22.00 -1.94
N PRO A 471 8.61 -21.29 -2.52
CA PRO A 471 8.77 -19.84 -2.34
C PRO A 471 7.65 -19.03 -2.98
N VAL A 472 7.12 -19.43 -4.14
CA VAL A 472 6.01 -18.72 -4.80
C VAL A 472 4.74 -18.85 -3.97
N LEU A 473 4.41 -20.06 -3.48
CA LEU A 473 3.24 -20.25 -2.61
C LEU A 473 3.39 -19.49 -1.28
N ARG A 474 4.59 -19.50 -0.71
CA ARG A 474 4.90 -18.73 0.51
C ARG A 474 4.65 -17.23 0.31
N TRP A 475 5.12 -16.68 -0.81
CA TRP A 475 4.90 -15.28 -1.17
C TRP A 475 3.41 -14.97 -1.33
N MET A 476 2.65 -15.83 -2.00
CA MET A 476 1.21 -15.66 -2.19
C MET A 476 0.42 -15.76 -0.86
N MET A 477 0.84 -16.63 0.06
CA MET A 477 0.25 -16.71 1.41
C MET A 477 0.54 -15.47 2.27
N ASP A 478 1.71 -14.84 2.11
CA ASP A 478 2.05 -13.58 2.79
C ASP A 478 1.22 -12.39 2.27
N ASN A 479 0.74 -12.46 1.02
CA ASN A 479 -0.02 -11.39 0.37
C ASN A 479 -1.53 -11.43 0.61
N ILE A 480 -2.07 -12.54 1.14
CA ILE A 480 -3.53 -12.69 1.32
C ILE A 480 -4.11 -11.61 2.23
N PHE A 481 -5.10 -10.90 1.71
CA PHE A 481 -6.03 -10.11 2.50
C PHE A 481 -7.33 -10.90 2.70
N ILE A 482 -7.84 -10.94 3.93
CA ILE A 482 -9.12 -11.59 4.25
C ILE A 482 -10.20 -10.55 4.48
N ARG A 483 -11.29 -10.70 3.74
CA ARG A 483 -12.54 -9.98 3.99
C ARG A 483 -13.42 -10.80 4.91
N THR A 484 -14.03 -10.12 5.90
CA THR A 484 -14.98 -10.73 6.84
C THR A 484 -16.37 -10.12 6.63
N ASP A 485 -17.41 -10.94 6.61
CA ASP A 485 -18.79 -10.48 6.60
C ASP A 485 -19.33 -10.29 8.05
N PRO A 486 -20.51 -9.65 8.24
CA PRO A 486 -21.09 -9.45 9.57
C PRO A 486 -21.38 -10.75 10.34
N ALA A 487 -21.51 -11.89 9.66
CA ALA A 487 -21.73 -13.21 10.27
C ALA A 487 -20.42 -13.91 10.67
N GLY A 488 -19.25 -13.26 10.44
CA GLY A 488 -17.94 -13.83 10.76
C GLY A 488 -17.42 -14.84 9.73
N ASN A 489 -18.02 -14.90 8.53
CA ASN A 489 -17.45 -15.67 7.43
C ASN A 489 -16.29 -14.90 6.81
N ILE A 490 -15.30 -15.63 6.35
CA ILE A 490 -14.07 -15.06 5.78
C ILE A 490 -13.85 -15.54 4.35
N LYS A 491 -13.22 -14.70 3.52
CA LYS A 491 -12.74 -15.10 2.19
C LYS A 491 -11.49 -14.31 1.80
N ALA A 492 -10.66 -14.89 0.95
CA ALA A 492 -9.58 -14.16 0.29
C ALA A 492 -10.16 -13.07 -0.63
N ASP A 493 -9.58 -11.88 -0.60
CA ASP A 493 -10.01 -10.73 -1.40
C ASP A 493 -8.86 -10.30 -2.34
N LYS A 494 -8.97 -10.66 -3.63
CA LYS A 494 -7.94 -10.36 -4.65
C LYS A 494 -7.75 -8.85 -4.87
N GLU A 495 -8.81 -8.03 -4.72
CA GLU A 495 -8.72 -6.58 -4.92
C GLU A 495 -7.96 -5.86 -3.81
N LYS A 496 -8.01 -6.40 -2.59
CA LYS A 496 -7.38 -5.81 -1.41
C LYS A 496 -6.06 -6.48 -1.02
N SER A 497 -5.73 -7.59 -1.65
CA SER A 497 -4.44 -8.25 -1.47
C SER A 497 -3.32 -7.40 -2.04
N THR A 498 -2.17 -7.38 -1.39
CA THR A 498 -1.04 -6.50 -1.74
C THR A 498 -0.45 -6.87 -3.10
N GLU A 499 -0.46 -8.16 -3.42
CA GLU A 499 0.06 -8.76 -4.64
C GLU A 499 -0.78 -9.99 -5.02
N LYS A 500 -0.28 -10.81 -5.95
CA LYS A 500 -0.95 -12.02 -6.44
C LYS A 500 -1.16 -13.05 -5.33
N ILE A 501 -2.35 -13.68 -5.31
CA ILE A 501 -2.74 -14.69 -4.33
C ILE A 501 -3.33 -15.95 -4.98
N ASP A 502 -3.16 -16.12 -6.28
CA ASP A 502 -3.81 -17.18 -7.07
C ASP A 502 -3.49 -18.58 -6.52
N GLY A 503 -2.24 -18.84 -6.14
CA GLY A 503 -1.85 -20.11 -5.51
C GLY A 503 -2.46 -20.33 -4.13
N ALA A 504 -2.69 -19.28 -3.39
CA ALA A 504 -3.36 -19.38 -2.10
C ALA A 504 -4.86 -19.70 -2.28
N VAL A 505 -5.52 -19.07 -3.27
CA VAL A 505 -6.90 -19.36 -3.64
C VAL A 505 -7.02 -20.81 -4.15
N ALA A 506 -6.13 -21.24 -5.04
CA ALA A 506 -6.07 -22.62 -5.53
C ALA A 506 -5.86 -23.64 -4.39
N THR A 507 -5.00 -23.33 -3.40
CA THR A 507 -4.79 -24.15 -2.21
C THR A 507 -6.07 -24.29 -1.38
N ILE A 508 -6.81 -23.19 -1.18
CA ILE A 508 -8.07 -23.19 -0.44
C ILE A 508 -9.12 -24.03 -1.17
N MET A 509 -9.22 -23.93 -2.50
CA MET A 509 -10.15 -24.70 -3.31
C MET A 509 -9.83 -26.22 -3.27
N ALA A 510 -8.55 -26.58 -3.42
CA ALA A 510 -8.10 -27.98 -3.32
C ALA A 510 -8.37 -28.56 -1.92
N LEU A 511 -8.13 -27.76 -0.88
CA LEU A 511 -8.37 -28.15 0.50
C LEU A 511 -9.86 -28.40 0.79
N ASP A 512 -10.78 -27.60 0.22
CA ASP A 512 -12.22 -27.84 0.37
C ASP A 512 -12.61 -29.23 -0.11
N ARG A 513 -12.08 -29.64 -1.29
CA ARG A 513 -12.37 -30.97 -1.82
C ARG A 513 -11.74 -32.06 -0.97
N ALA A 514 -10.49 -31.90 -0.57
CA ALA A 514 -9.77 -32.83 0.28
C ALA A 514 -10.46 -33.07 1.65
N ILE A 515 -11.03 -32.03 2.25
CA ILE A 515 -11.76 -32.15 3.52
C ILE A 515 -13.11 -32.86 3.33
N ARG A 516 -13.83 -32.56 2.23
CA ARG A 516 -15.18 -33.10 2.01
C ARG A 516 -15.16 -34.55 1.58
N CYS A 517 -14.17 -34.95 0.80
CA CYS A 517 -14.13 -36.28 0.15
C CYS A 517 -13.11 -37.22 0.81
N GLY A 518 -12.07 -36.71 1.47
CA GLY A 518 -11.06 -37.53 2.17
C GLY A 518 -10.37 -38.57 1.26
N ASN A 519 -9.99 -39.70 1.84
CA ASN A 519 -9.37 -40.83 1.13
C ASN A 519 -10.40 -41.89 0.69
N ASP A 520 -11.70 -41.66 0.84
CA ASP A 520 -12.72 -42.63 0.50
C ASP A 520 -12.64 -43.03 -1.00
N ASN A 521 -12.59 -44.32 -1.25
CA ASN A 521 -12.45 -44.90 -2.59
C ASN A 521 -13.72 -44.78 -3.47
N GLY A 522 -14.44 -43.64 -3.34
CA GLY A 522 -15.45 -43.19 -4.29
C GLY A 522 -16.65 -44.11 -4.52
N ALA A 523 -16.94 -45.07 -3.62
CA ALA A 523 -18.24 -45.73 -3.60
C ALA A 523 -19.26 -44.68 -3.13
N SER A 524 -20.05 -44.14 -4.06
CA SER A 524 -21.17 -43.28 -3.74
C SER A 524 -22.06 -43.99 -2.70
N VAL A 525 -22.53 -43.24 -1.68
CA VAL A 525 -23.53 -43.74 -0.73
C VAL A 525 -24.76 -44.25 -1.47
N TYR A 526 -24.97 -43.83 -2.72
CA TYR A 526 -26.01 -44.32 -3.63
C TYR A 526 -25.67 -45.67 -4.29
N ASP A 527 -24.39 -46.08 -4.37
CA ASP A 527 -24.01 -47.39 -4.92
C ASP A 527 -24.25 -48.54 -3.93
N THR A 528 -24.32 -48.21 -2.63
CA THR A 528 -24.60 -49.19 -1.56
C THR A 528 -26.07 -49.20 -1.09
N ARG A 529 -26.83 -48.13 -1.38
CA ARG A 529 -28.26 -48.06 -1.09
C ARG A 529 -29.02 -47.96 -2.40
N GLY A 530 -29.45 -49.08 -2.94
CA GLY A 530 -30.27 -49.09 -4.13
C GLY A 530 -31.37 -48.02 -4.13
N ILE A 531 -31.72 -47.51 -5.32
CA ILE A 531 -32.75 -46.49 -5.52
C ILE A 531 -34.07 -47.02 -4.93
N LEU A 532 -34.48 -46.47 -3.80
CA LEU A 532 -35.84 -46.67 -3.27
C LEU A 532 -36.80 -45.76 -4.09
N PHE A 533 -37.51 -46.39 -5.03
CA PHE A 533 -38.72 -45.78 -5.61
C PHE A 533 -39.80 -45.78 -4.54
N ILE A 534 -40.25 -44.61 -4.10
CA ILE A 534 -41.53 -44.42 -3.37
C ILE A 534 -42.54 -43.86 -4.37
#